data_06b871ac68203e95101ec4eb6037ace5
#
_entry.id   06b871ac68203e95101ec4eb6037ace5
#
_cell.length_a   1.000
_cell.length_b   1.000
_cell.length_c   1.000
_cell.angle_alpha   90.00
_cell.angle_beta   90.00
_cell.angle_gamma   90.00
#
_symmetry.space_group_name_H-M   'P 1'
#
loop_
_entity.id
_entity.type
_entity.pdbx_description
1 polymer ?
#
loop_
_entity_poly.entity_id
_entity_poly.type
_entity_poly.pdbx_seq_one_letter_code
_entity_poly.pdbx_strand_id
1 'polypeptide(L)'
;MAVDIQKLFNDDLPSALAKNPEAAKQIGAKYQINITGDGGGSWFIDVSDSGPKAESGDPGGADCIITIAVDDFQKLHENPQANGMQLFFSGKLKVGGNQMLAMKLQKLFSLG
;
A
#
# COMPACT_ATOMS: atom_id res chain seq x y z
N MET A 1 -11.27 12.88 9.22
CA MET A 1 -11.23 13.36 7.82
C MET A 1 -10.59 12.31 6.93
N ALA A 2 -11.07 12.22 5.70
CA ALA A 2 -10.55 11.23 4.75
C ALA A 2 -9.17 11.63 4.25
N VAL A 3 -8.29 10.66 4.06
CA VAL A 3 -7.00 10.89 3.44
C VAL A 3 -7.19 11.11 1.94
N ASP A 4 -6.39 12.02 1.38
CA ASP A 4 -6.34 12.20 -0.07
C ASP A 4 -5.49 11.08 -0.66
N ILE A 5 -6.12 10.08 -1.25
CA ILE A 5 -5.45 8.89 -1.74
C ILE A 5 -4.48 9.23 -2.86
N GLN A 6 -4.87 10.11 -3.78
CA GLN A 6 -3.99 10.53 -4.88
C GLN A 6 -2.73 11.20 -4.34
N LYS A 7 -2.89 12.10 -3.38
CA LYS A 7 -1.76 12.78 -2.76
C LYS A 7 -0.90 11.80 -1.97
N LEU A 8 -1.53 10.89 -1.24
CA LEU A 8 -0.80 9.90 -0.44
C LEU A 8 0.16 9.09 -1.30
N PHE A 9 -0.33 8.55 -2.40
CA PHE A 9 0.49 7.67 -3.25
C PHE A 9 1.38 8.42 -4.22
N ASN A 10 0.97 9.61 -4.68
CA ASN A 10 1.77 10.36 -5.65
C ASN A 10 2.81 11.27 -5.00
N ASP A 11 2.54 11.78 -3.80
CA ASP A 11 3.43 12.74 -3.13
C ASP A 11 3.96 12.22 -1.80
N ASP A 12 3.07 11.84 -0.87
CA ASP A 12 3.46 11.53 0.51
C ASP A 12 4.30 10.26 0.59
N LEU A 13 3.86 9.20 -0.07
CA LEU A 13 4.57 7.92 -0.03
C LEU A 13 5.94 7.98 -0.72
N PRO A 14 6.06 8.54 -1.93
CA PRO A 14 7.38 8.69 -2.54
C PRO A 14 8.33 9.53 -1.69
N SER A 15 7.83 10.58 -1.03
CA SER A 15 8.65 11.38 -0.12
C SER A 15 9.12 10.58 1.09
N ALA A 16 8.22 9.78 1.67
CA ALA A 16 8.56 8.94 2.80
C ALA A 16 9.60 7.89 2.43
N LEU A 17 9.48 7.29 1.26
CA LEU A 17 10.45 6.31 0.77
C LEU A 17 11.82 6.95 0.54
N ALA A 18 11.84 8.17 0.01
CA ALA A 18 13.09 8.89 -0.22
C ALA A 18 13.79 9.27 1.08
N LYS A 19 13.02 9.57 2.13
CA LYS A 19 13.57 9.90 3.45
C LYS A 19 14.09 8.67 4.21
N ASN A 20 13.48 7.51 3.96
CA ASN A 20 13.77 6.29 4.71
C ASN A 20 14.07 5.10 3.78
N PRO A 21 15.06 5.24 2.87
CA PRO A 21 15.30 4.20 1.87
C PRO A 21 15.71 2.86 2.48
N GLU A 22 16.48 2.88 3.54
CA GLU A 22 16.93 1.64 4.18
C GLU A 22 15.78 0.90 4.87
N ALA A 23 14.93 1.64 5.58
CA ALA A 23 13.76 1.06 6.22
C ALA A 23 12.79 0.48 5.18
N ALA A 24 12.62 1.17 4.06
CA ALA A 24 11.80 0.68 2.97
C ALA A 24 12.35 -0.63 2.40
N LYS A 25 13.64 -0.69 2.13
CA LYS A 25 14.28 -1.89 1.57
C LYS A 25 14.23 -3.09 2.52
N GLN A 26 14.14 -2.86 3.82
CA GLN A 26 13.98 -3.95 4.78
C GLN A 26 12.67 -4.72 4.59
N ILE A 27 11.67 -4.09 4.01
CA ILE A 27 10.42 -4.78 3.67
C ILE A 27 10.69 -5.83 2.58
N GLY A 28 11.53 -5.50 1.60
CA GLY A 28 12.06 -6.47 0.65
C GLY A 28 11.04 -7.04 -0.30
N ALA A 29 10.04 -6.24 -0.72
CA ALA A 29 8.95 -6.75 -1.54
C ALA A 29 8.47 -5.71 -2.54
N LYS A 30 7.66 -6.16 -3.51
CA LYS A 30 6.98 -5.32 -4.49
C LYS A 30 5.49 -5.46 -4.29
N TYR A 31 4.79 -4.33 -4.17
CA TYR A 31 3.35 -4.28 -3.94
C TYR A 31 2.63 -3.65 -5.12
N GLN A 32 1.51 -4.23 -5.50
CA GLN A 32 0.54 -3.60 -6.38
C GLN A 32 -0.67 -3.27 -5.55
N ILE A 33 -1.01 -1.99 -5.46
CA ILE A 33 -2.15 -1.54 -4.67
C ILE A 33 -3.20 -0.97 -5.62
N ASN A 34 -4.36 -1.61 -5.65
CA ASN A 34 -5.49 -1.22 -6.49
C ASN A 34 -6.61 -0.73 -5.59
N ILE A 35 -6.95 0.55 -5.69
CA ILE A 35 -8.01 1.15 -4.90
C ILE A 35 -9.17 1.46 -5.82
N THR A 36 -10.31 0.79 -5.61
CA THR A 36 -11.47 0.89 -6.47
C THR A 36 -12.42 2.00 -6.02
N GLY A 37 -13.13 2.59 -6.98
CA GLY A 37 -14.10 3.64 -6.72
C GLY A 37 -13.59 5.01 -7.10
N ASP A 38 -14.43 6.03 -6.88
CA ASP A 38 -14.09 7.42 -7.20
C ASP A 38 -12.95 7.91 -6.28
N GLY A 39 -11.94 8.51 -6.89
CA GLY A 39 -10.77 8.99 -6.17
C GLY A 39 -9.73 7.92 -5.90
N GLY A 40 -9.95 6.69 -6.35
CA GLY A 40 -8.99 5.61 -6.26
C GLY A 40 -8.01 5.59 -7.41
N GLY A 41 -7.36 4.46 -7.61
CA GLY A 41 -6.38 4.27 -8.67
C GLY A 41 -5.53 3.05 -8.39
N SER A 42 -4.50 2.88 -9.20
CA SER A 42 -3.56 1.77 -9.03
C SER A 42 -2.15 2.32 -8.91
N TRP A 43 -1.40 1.76 -7.97
CA TRP A 43 -0.01 2.16 -7.73
C TRP A 43 0.87 0.94 -7.51
N PHE A 44 2.06 0.98 -8.07
CA PHE A 44 3.09 -0.04 -7.89
C PHE A 44 4.16 0.50 -6.96
N ILE A 45 4.43 -0.22 -5.87
CA ILE A 45 5.39 0.22 -4.86
C ILE A 45 6.48 -0.84 -4.74
N ASP A 46 7.70 -0.45 -5.12
CA ASP A 46 8.87 -1.33 -5.06
C ASP A 46 9.71 -0.92 -3.86
N VAL A 47 9.69 -1.75 -2.82
CA VAL A 47 10.53 -1.58 -1.63
C VAL A 47 11.49 -2.76 -1.49
N SER A 48 11.92 -3.29 -2.62
CA SER A 48 12.97 -4.31 -2.71
C SER A 48 14.32 -3.65 -3.00
N ASP A 49 15.32 -4.47 -3.28
CA ASP A 49 16.67 -3.97 -3.57
C ASP A 49 16.73 -3.06 -4.79
N SER A 50 15.80 -3.20 -5.73
CA SER A 50 15.72 -2.34 -6.92
C SER A 50 15.08 -0.97 -6.65
N GLY A 51 14.43 -0.80 -5.49
CA GLY A 51 13.78 0.45 -5.08
C GLY A 51 14.62 1.22 -4.08
N PRO A 52 13.98 2.06 -3.25
CA PRO A 52 12.53 2.24 -3.14
C PRO A 52 11.96 3.19 -4.20
N LYS A 53 10.80 2.86 -4.70
CA LYS A 53 10.05 3.76 -5.59
C LYS A 53 8.55 3.48 -5.53
N ALA A 54 7.76 4.49 -5.87
CA ALA A 54 6.32 4.35 -6.02
C ALA A 54 5.92 5.02 -7.32
N GLU A 55 5.11 4.33 -8.12
CA GLU A 55 4.65 4.86 -9.40
C GLU A 55 3.19 4.48 -9.63
N SER A 56 2.48 5.25 -10.43
CA SER A 56 1.11 4.93 -10.78
C SER A 56 1.07 3.87 -11.86
N GLY A 57 0.00 3.07 -11.85
CA GLY A 57 -0.21 2.02 -12.85
C GLY A 57 0.07 0.63 -12.33
N ASP A 58 0.06 -0.33 -13.25
CA ASP A 58 0.27 -1.74 -12.94
C ASP A 58 1.24 -2.35 -13.94
N PRO A 59 2.55 -2.23 -13.68
CA PRO A 59 3.56 -2.80 -14.59
C PRO A 59 3.66 -4.33 -14.48
N GLY A 60 3.06 -4.92 -13.45
CA GLY A 60 3.17 -6.35 -13.21
C GLY A 60 4.41 -6.71 -12.39
N GLY A 61 4.48 -7.95 -11.96
CA GLY A 61 5.62 -8.46 -11.20
C GLY A 61 5.56 -8.19 -9.70
N ALA A 62 4.42 -7.77 -9.17
CA ALA A 62 4.27 -7.56 -7.74
C ALA A 62 4.28 -8.89 -6.99
N ASP A 63 4.92 -8.90 -5.83
CA ASP A 63 4.91 -10.05 -4.93
C ASP A 63 3.61 -10.15 -4.15
N CYS A 64 2.97 -9.03 -3.91
CA CYS A 64 1.70 -8.95 -3.18
C CYS A 64 0.79 -7.95 -3.89
N ILE A 65 -0.45 -8.35 -4.12
CA ILE A 65 -1.45 -7.50 -4.78
C ILE A 65 -2.56 -7.20 -3.78
N ILE A 66 -2.80 -5.93 -3.52
CA ILE A 66 -3.81 -5.47 -2.57
C ILE A 66 -4.92 -4.78 -3.35
N THR A 67 -6.16 -5.25 -3.18
CA THR A 67 -7.33 -4.62 -3.80
C THR A 67 -8.31 -4.23 -2.71
N ILE A 68 -8.70 -2.97 -2.69
CA ILE A 68 -9.56 -2.41 -1.64
C ILE A 68 -10.33 -1.22 -2.21
N ALA A 69 -11.57 -1.02 -1.73
CA ALA A 69 -12.35 0.14 -2.10
C ALA A 69 -11.87 1.41 -1.38
N VAL A 70 -12.12 2.57 -1.98
CA VAL A 70 -11.73 3.87 -1.41
C VAL A 70 -12.18 4.00 0.04
N ASP A 71 -13.45 3.74 0.32
CA ASP A 71 -14.01 3.89 1.67
C ASP A 71 -13.33 2.96 2.68
N ASP A 72 -13.05 1.74 2.27
CA ASP A 72 -12.39 0.76 3.12
C ASP A 72 -10.91 1.12 3.33
N PHE A 73 -10.26 1.69 2.33
CA PHE A 73 -8.89 2.17 2.47
C PHE A 73 -8.80 3.30 3.49
N GLN A 74 -9.79 4.19 3.54
CA GLN A 74 -9.82 5.25 4.54
C GLN A 74 -9.79 4.66 5.96
N LYS A 75 -10.58 3.61 6.19
CA LYS A 75 -10.61 2.91 7.48
C LYS A 75 -9.28 2.24 7.78
N LEU A 76 -8.68 1.61 6.78
CA LEU A 76 -7.38 0.96 6.92
C LEU A 76 -6.30 1.96 7.29
N HIS A 77 -6.29 3.11 6.64
CA HIS A 77 -5.31 4.17 6.88
C HIS A 77 -5.46 4.78 8.28
N GLU A 78 -6.69 4.94 8.76
CA GLU A 78 -6.94 5.48 10.11
C GLU A 78 -6.38 4.60 11.21
N ASN A 79 -6.58 3.29 11.09
CA ASN A 79 -6.09 2.35 12.09
C ASN A 79 -5.77 1.01 11.42
N PRO A 80 -4.56 0.87 10.87
CA PRO A 80 -4.20 -0.34 10.14
C PRO A 80 -4.27 -1.62 10.98
N GLN A 81 -3.91 -1.54 12.26
CA GLN A 81 -3.90 -2.72 13.12
C GLN A 81 -5.30 -3.25 13.41
N ALA A 82 -6.20 -2.34 13.79
CA ALA A 82 -7.57 -2.75 14.16
C ALA A 82 -8.42 -3.04 12.93
N ASN A 83 -8.34 -2.19 11.91
CA ASN A 83 -9.23 -2.28 10.76
C ASN A 83 -8.74 -3.25 9.69
N GLY A 84 -7.42 -3.46 9.59
CA GLY A 84 -6.85 -4.33 8.57
C GLY A 84 -7.38 -5.75 8.63
N MET A 85 -7.37 -6.36 9.80
CA MET A 85 -7.86 -7.73 9.95
C MET A 85 -9.36 -7.83 9.73
N GLN A 86 -10.12 -6.85 10.21
CA GLN A 86 -11.57 -6.83 9.98
C GLN A 86 -11.91 -6.76 8.49
N LEU A 87 -11.23 -5.89 7.77
CA LEU A 87 -11.43 -5.74 6.33
C LEU A 87 -11.07 -7.01 5.58
N PHE A 88 -9.98 -7.65 5.99
CA PHE A 88 -9.53 -8.89 5.37
C PHE A 88 -10.55 -10.02 5.59
N PHE A 89 -10.98 -10.25 6.82
CA PHE A 89 -11.92 -11.31 7.14
C PHE A 89 -13.31 -11.07 6.54
N SER A 90 -13.71 -9.82 6.39
CA SER A 90 -15.01 -9.49 5.79
C SER A 90 -14.99 -9.50 4.26
N GLY A 91 -13.82 -9.75 3.66
CA GLY A 91 -13.67 -9.79 2.20
C GLY A 91 -13.59 -8.43 1.54
N LYS A 92 -13.48 -7.36 2.31
CA LYS A 92 -13.35 -6.00 1.77
C LYS A 92 -11.92 -5.66 1.38
N LEU A 93 -10.95 -6.29 2.02
CA LEU A 93 -9.54 -6.20 1.65
C LEU A 93 -9.13 -7.51 1.01
N LYS A 94 -8.79 -7.46 -0.26
CA LYS A 94 -8.38 -8.65 -1.01
C LYS A 94 -6.87 -8.65 -1.18
N VAL A 95 -6.25 -9.77 -0.90
CA VAL A 95 -4.81 -9.93 -0.99
C VAL A 95 -4.49 -11.07 -1.95
N GLY A 96 -3.76 -10.75 -3.01
CA GLY A 96 -3.23 -11.73 -3.95
C GLY A 96 -1.74 -11.91 -3.76
N GLY A 97 -1.21 -13.02 -4.24
CA GLY A 97 0.20 -13.33 -4.10
C GLY A 97 0.57 -13.73 -2.68
N ASN A 98 1.67 -13.20 -2.18
CA ASN A 98 2.16 -13.55 -0.84
C ASN A 98 1.42 -12.76 0.23
N GLN A 99 0.49 -13.42 0.91
CA GLN A 99 -0.36 -12.78 1.93
C GLN A 99 0.45 -12.30 3.14
N MET A 100 1.57 -12.92 3.44
CA MET A 100 2.41 -12.50 4.55
C MET A 100 2.98 -11.09 4.33
N LEU A 101 3.17 -10.70 3.08
CA LEU A 101 3.66 -9.36 2.75
C LEU A 101 2.63 -8.29 3.03
N ALA A 102 1.34 -8.63 3.03
CA ALA A 102 0.29 -7.68 3.39
C ALA A 102 0.45 -7.18 4.82
N MET A 103 0.96 -8.03 5.71
CA MET A 103 1.20 -7.64 7.10
C MET A 103 2.33 -6.61 7.21
N LYS A 104 3.29 -6.65 6.29
CA LYS A 104 4.39 -5.68 6.26
C LYS A 104 3.97 -4.34 5.68
N LEU A 105 2.81 -4.28 5.04
CA LEU A 105 2.30 -3.04 4.46
C LEU A 105 2.11 -1.96 5.52
N GLN A 106 1.80 -2.32 6.75
CA GLN A 106 1.71 -1.39 7.86
C GLN A 106 3.00 -0.62 8.06
N LYS A 107 4.14 -1.31 7.94
CA LYS A 107 5.45 -0.67 8.08
C LYS A 107 5.67 0.34 6.98
N LEU A 108 5.21 0.04 5.77
CA LEU A 108 5.32 0.94 4.64
C LEU A 108 4.60 2.26 4.92
N PHE A 109 3.36 2.19 5.40
CA PHE A 109 2.59 3.40 5.68
C PHE A 109 3.07 4.15 6.92
N SER A 110 3.86 3.53 7.78
CA SER A 110 4.40 4.18 8.97
C SER A 110 5.74 4.88 8.73
N LEU A 111 6.28 4.82 7.52
CA LEU A 111 7.56 5.46 7.19
C LEU A 111 7.47 6.99 7.13
N GLY A 112 6.29 7.52 6.90
CA GLY A 112 6.09 8.96 6.72
C GLY A 112 5.92 9.77 7.99
#